data_75795e81644536f7b33b44943343a8d9
#
_entry.id   75795e81644536f7b33b44943343a8d9
#
_cell.length_a   1.000
_cell.length_b   1.000
_cell.length_c   1.000
_cell.angle_alpha   90.00
_cell.angle_beta   90.00
_cell.angle_gamma   90.00
#
_symmetry.space_group_name_H-M   'P 1'
#
loop_
_entity.id
_entity.type
_entity.pdbx_description
1 polymer ?
#
loop_
_entity_poly.entity_id
_entity_poly.type
_entity_poly.pdbx_seq_one_letter_code
_entity_poly.pdbx_strand_id
1 'polypeptide(L)'
;MNTKGYAALSAGSDLVPFEFDRREVGVNDVELDIKYAGICHSDIHQVREEWGPAIFPMVPGHEIAGVVTSVGSGVTKFKVGDHIGVGVFVDSCGKCEQCLKGLQQYCNEGMTGTYNGYERDGKTVAMGGYSNRFVINENYAVHVPANLPLDGVAPLLCAGITLYSPIKHWNVTKGTKVAVMGLGGLGHMGVKFAAAMGAEVTVLSHSPSKEADARAMGAHHFVSTNDPENFKAIAKSFDLILNTVSAEIDINQYLNLLKQDGTLVVIGLPGKPYAVHVGVLLGARRSMAGSMIGGIPEMQEMLDFCGAHNILSDVEVIKADYINKAYERTIASDVKYRFVIDGSTF
;
A
#
# COMPACT_ATOMS: atom_id res chain seq x y z
N MET A 1 -22.01 -11.89 13.18
CA MET A 1 -20.96 -12.69 13.88
C MET A 1 -20.14 -11.76 14.75
N ASN A 2 -20.12 -12.01 16.08
CA ASN A 2 -19.35 -11.16 17.02
C ASN A 2 -17.87 -11.15 16.65
N THR A 3 -17.30 -9.95 16.53
CA THR A 3 -15.93 -9.69 16.11
C THR A 3 -15.30 -8.74 17.13
N LYS A 4 -14.08 -9.05 17.53
CA LYS A 4 -13.28 -8.20 18.43
C LYS A 4 -12.25 -7.44 17.61
N GLY A 5 -11.98 -6.22 17.98
CA GLY A 5 -11.00 -5.37 17.30
C GLY A 5 -10.69 -4.10 18.07
N TYR A 6 -10.13 -3.13 17.36
CA TYR A 6 -9.84 -1.80 17.87
C TYR A 6 -10.48 -0.74 16.98
N ALA A 7 -11.14 0.25 17.59
CA ALA A 7 -11.81 1.32 16.86
C ALA A 7 -11.44 2.70 17.39
N ALA A 8 -11.39 3.66 16.48
CA ALA A 8 -11.51 5.08 16.84
C ALA A 8 -13.00 5.42 17.02
N LEU A 9 -13.34 6.05 18.13
CA LEU A 9 -14.75 6.41 18.43
C LEU A 9 -15.13 7.79 17.89
N SER A 10 -14.14 8.61 17.56
CA SER A 10 -14.28 9.93 16.96
C SER A 10 -12.99 10.34 16.25
N ALA A 11 -13.04 11.42 15.47
CA ALA A 11 -11.88 11.95 14.77
C ALA A 11 -10.71 12.21 15.71
N GLY A 12 -9.55 11.64 15.39
CA GLY A 12 -8.31 11.81 16.14
C GLY A 12 -8.26 11.18 17.51
N SER A 13 -9.29 10.39 17.93
CA SER A 13 -9.24 9.67 19.19
C SER A 13 -8.27 8.48 19.10
N ASP A 14 -7.75 8.06 20.26
CA ASP A 14 -7.05 6.79 20.36
C ASP A 14 -7.95 5.63 19.95
N LEU A 15 -7.34 4.59 19.40
CA LEU A 15 -8.02 3.34 19.14
C LEU A 15 -8.16 2.57 20.45
N VAL A 16 -9.38 2.09 20.70
CA VAL A 16 -9.74 1.35 21.92
C VAL A 16 -10.32 -0.02 21.56
N PRO A 17 -10.27 -1.02 22.47
CA PRO A 17 -10.97 -2.28 22.26
C PRO A 17 -12.44 -2.05 21.91
N PHE A 18 -12.91 -2.75 20.89
CA PHE A 18 -14.24 -2.57 20.34
C PHE A 18 -14.81 -3.92 19.84
N GLU A 19 -16.08 -4.16 20.15
CA GLU A 19 -16.81 -5.33 19.66
C GLU A 19 -17.90 -4.91 18.69
N PHE A 20 -18.04 -5.63 17.60
CA PHE A 20 -19.03 -5.37 16.56
C PHE A 20 -19.43 -6.65 15.85
N ASP A 21 -20.55 -6.60 15.15
CA ASP A 21 -20.99 -7.73 14.33
C ASP A 21 -20.56 -7.56 12.87
N ARG A 22 -19.91 -8.58 12.32
CA ARG A 22 -19.75 -8.72 10.86
C ARG A 22 -20.95 -9.46 10.28
N ARG A 23 -21.22 -9.20 9.01
CA ARG A 23 -22.22 -9.93 8.23
C ARG A 23 -21.93 -11.43 8.20
N GLU A 24 -22.96 -12.22 7.98
CA GLU A 24 -22.83 -13.65 7.77
C GLU A 24 -22.14 -13.96 6.43
N VAL A 25 -21.56 -15.16 6.33
CA VAL A 25 -20.91 -15.65 5.12
C VAL A 25 -21.98 -15.91 4.04
N GLY A 26 -21.96 -15.11 2.99
CA GLY A 26 -22.83 -15.26 1.83
C GLY A 26 -22.36 -16.38 0.89
N VAL A 27 -23.15 -16.64 -0.16
CA VAL A 27 -22.90 -17.74 -1.11
C VAL A 27 -21.49 -17.68 -1.74
N ASN A 28 -21.00 -16.51 -2.06
CA ASN A 28 -19.70 -16.30 -2.71
C ASN A 28 -18.65 -15.68 -1.78
N ASP A 29 -18.84 -15.78 -0.47
CA ASP A 29 -17.93 -15.19 0.51
C ASP A 29 -17.00 -16.22 1.11
N VAL A 30 -15.85 -15.74 1.55
CA VAL A 30 -14.93 -16.44 2.43
C VAL A 30 -14.83 -15.70 3.75
N GLU A 31 -14.81 -16.44 4.84
CA GLU A 31 -14.44 -15.94 6.15
C GLU A 31 -13.00 -16.31 6.43
N LEU A 32 -12.23 -15.38 6.99
CA LEU A 32 -10.87 -15.62 7.42
C LEU A 32 -10.65 -15.19 8.87
N ASP A 33 -9.81 -15.95 9.52
CA ASP A 33 -9.18 -15.60 10.79
C ASP A 33 -7.98 -14.69 10.46
N ILE A 34 -8.00 -13.45 10.91
CA ILE A 34 -6.91 -12.51 10.64
C ILE A 34 -5.71 -12.92 11.48
N LYS A 35 -4.61 -13.26 10.82
CA LYS A 35 -3.35 -13.55 11.49
C LYS A 35 -2.52 -12.31 11.68
N TYR A 36 -2.51 -11.44 10.67
CA TYR A 36 -1.75 -10.20 10.71
C TYR A 36 -2.50 -9.07 9.99
N ALA A 37 -2.44 -7.88 10.58
CA ALA A 37 -2.97 -6.65 9.99
C ALA A 37 -1.88 -5.57 9.98
N GLY A 38 -1.52 -5.06 8.79
CA GLY A 38 -0.50 -4.02 8.65
C GLY A 38 -1.03 -2.65 9.04
N ILE A 39 -0.13 -1.79 9.54
CA ILE A 39 -0.41 -0.38 9.83
C ILE A 39 0.11 0.49 8.70
N CYS A 40 -0.77 1.30 8.12
CA CYS A 40 -0.47 2.25 7.07
C CYS A 40 -0.70 3.70 7.53
N HIS A 41 0.04 4.66 6.96
CA HIS A 41 -0.26 6.08 7.14
C HIS A 41 -1.70 6.44 6.74
N SER A 42 -2.27 5.73 5.77
CA SER A 42 -3.65 5.92 5.36
C SER A 42 -4.65 5.68 6.50
N ASP A 43 -4.37 4.69 7.37
CA ASP A 43 -5.22 4.44 8.56
C ASP A 43 -5.19 5.64 9.50
N ILE A 44 -4.02 6.23 9.70
CA ILE A 44 -3.83 7.42 10.54
C ILE A 44 -4.55 8.64 9.95
N HIS A 45 -4.37 8.89 8.65
CA HIS A 45 -5.03 10.00 7.94
C HIS A 45 -6.55 9.89 8.00
N GLN A 46 -7.10 8.68 7.84
CA GLN A 46 -8.54 8.44 7.90
C GLN A 46 -9.09 8.65 9.31
N VAL A 47 -8.44 8.10 10.35
CA VAL A 47 -8.85 8.30 11.76
C VAL A 47 -8.81 9.78 12.14
N ARG A 48 -7.93 10.58 11.54
CA ARG A 48 -7.79 12.03 11.82
C ARG A 48 -8.62 12.92 10.91
N GLU A 49 -9.40 12.36 9.99
CA GLU A 49 -10.16 13.12 8.98
C GLU A 49 -9.29 14.05 8.10
N GLU A 50 -8.01 13.73 7.93
CA GLU A 50 -7.09 14.55 7.14
C GLU A 50 -7.37 14.48 5.62
N TRP A 51 -8.12 13.47 5.18
CA TRP A 51 -8.53 13.28 3.78
C TRP A 51 -10.03 13.56 3.54
N GLY A 52 -10.73 14.03 4.54
CA GLY A 52 -12.15 14.34 4.49
C GLY A 52 -12.93 13.65 5.59
N PRO A 53 -14.25 13.89 5.67
CA PRO A 53 -15.11 13.32 6.72
C PRO A 53 -15.05 11.80 6.78
N ALA A 54 -15.09 11.25 7.99
CA ALA A 54 -15.02 9.82 8.24
C ALA A 54 -16.24 9.30 9.01
N ILE A 55 -16.42 7.99 9.01
CA ILE A 55 -17.54 7.30 9.68
C ILE A 55 -17.03 6.69 10.98
N PHE A 56 -17.64 7.06 12.11
CA PHE A 56 -17.29 6.55 13.43
C PHE A 56 -18.48 5.82 14.08
N PRO A 57 -18.24 4.79 14.94
CA PRO A 57 -16.94 4.22 15.27
C PRO A 57 -16.26 3.60 14.02
N MET A 58 -14.94 3.77 13.90
CA MET A 58 -14.17 3.28 12.78
C MET A 58 -13.20 2.19 13.23
N VAL A 59 -13.30 1.00 12.67
CA VAL A 59 -12.25 -0.03 12.75
C VAL A 59 -11.38 0.10 11.50
N PRO A 60 -10.13 0.58 11.61
CA PRO A 60 -9.24 0.74 10.46
C PRO A 60 -8.64 -0.59 9.98
N GLY A 61 -7.70 -0.50 9.03
CA GLY A 61 -6.89 -1.61 8.56
C GLY A 61 -7.33 -2.15 7.20
N HIS A 62 -6.41 -2.11 6.24
CA HIS A 62 -6.63 -2.53 4.85
C HIS A 62 -5.46 -3.36 4.30
N GLU A 63 -4.70 -3.95 5.19
CA GLU A 63 -3.55 -4.81 4.90
C GLU A 63 -3.72 -6.10 5.70
N ILE A 64 -4.59 -7.00 5.22
CA ILE A 64 -5.08 -8.14 6.00
C ILE A 64 -4.52 -9.44 5.43
N ALA A 65 -3.76 -10.18 6.22
CA ALA A 65 -3.32 -11.53 5.89
C ALA A 65 -3.88 -12.53 6.91
N GLY A 66 -4.47 -13.62 6.43
CA GLY A 66 -5.13 -14.58 7.31
C GLY A 66 -5.34 -15.94 6.69
N VAL A 67 -6.07 -16.76 7.43
CA VAL A 67 -6.37 -18.16 7.07
C VAL A 67 -7.89 -18.33 6.94
N VAL A 68 -8.33 -18.92 5.85
CA VAL A 68 -9.75 -19.20 5.59
C VAL A 68 -10.30 -20.16 6.64
N THR A 69 -11.38 -19.78 7.29
CA THR A 69 -12.10 -20.59 8.30
C THR A 69 -13.42 -21.12 7.83
N SER A 70 -14.08 -20.41 6.88
CA SER A 70 -15.35 -20.81 6.29
C SER A 70 -15.47 -20.31 4.86
N VAL A 71 -16.23 -21.02 4.03
CA VAL A 71 -16.51 -20.65 2.64
C VAL A 71 -17.99 -20.83 2.33
N GLY A 72 -18.57 -19.90 1.57
CA GLY A 72 -19.92 -20.00 1.04
C GLY A 72 -20.07 -21.12 0.01
N SER A 73 -21.29 -21.57 -0.20
CA SER A 73 -21.58 -22.73 -1.08
C SER A 73 -21.25 -22.52 -2.56
N GLY A 74 -21.08 -21.27 -3.01
CA GLY A 74 -20.70 -20.91 -4.39
C GLY A 74 -19.22 -20.60 -4.56
N VAL A 75 -18.43 -20.60 -3.48
CA VAL A 75 -16.99 -20.32 -3.54
C VAL A 75 -16.26 -21.43 -4.28
N THR A 76 -15.42 -21.01 -5.23
CA THR A 76 -14.64 -21.92 -6.09
C THR A 76 -13.15 -21.69 -6.03
N LYS A 77 -12.73 -20.50 -5.60
CA LYS A 77 -11.31 -20.09 -5.60
C LYS A 77 -10.58 -20.52 -4.33
N PHE A 78 -11.29 -20.66 -3.22
CA PHE A 78 -10.69 -20.89 -1.90
C PHE A 78 -11.34 -22.04 -1.17
N LYS A 79 -10.59 -22.62 -0.23
CA LYS A 79 -11.04 -23.63 0.73
C LYS A 79 -10.55 -23.32 2.13
N VAL A 80 -11.17 -23.92 3.13
CA VAL A 80 -10.74 -23.82 4.54
C VAL A 80 -9.27 -24.24 4.68
N GLY A 81 -8.49 -23.41 5.37
CA GLY A 81 -7.06 -23.59 5.58
C GLY A 81 -6.17 -22.86 4.58
N ASP A 82 -6.72 -22.29 3.50
CA ASP A 82 -5.92 -21.49 2.56
C ASP A 82 -5.46 -20.19 3.20
N HIS A 83 -4.22 -19.77 2.87
CA HIS A 83 -3.68 -18.47 3.21
C HIS A 83 -4.16 -17.44 2.18
N ILE A 84 -4.79 -16.38 2.66
CA ILE A 84 -5.34 -15.33 1.80
C ILE A 84 -4.98 -13.92 2.28
N GLY A 85 -5.01 -12.99 1.34
CA GLY A 85 -4.84 -11.57 1.59
C GLY A 85 -6.06 -10.74 1.16
N VAL A 86 -6.33 -9.65 1.89
CA VAL A 86 -7.32 -8.62 1.53
C VAL A 86 -6.65 -7.26 1.59
N GLY A 87 -6.75 -6.50 0.51
CA GLY A 87 -6.12 -5.19 0.37
C GLY A 87 -7.05 -4.01 0.66
N VAL A 88 -6.82 -2.93 -0.07
CA VAL A 88 -7.38 -1.60 0.20
C VAL A 88 -8.88 -1.49 -0.09
N PHE A 89 -9.43 -2.37 -0.92
CA PHE A 89 -10.86 -2.37 -1.29
C PHE A 89 -11.43 -3.77 -1.32
N VAL A 90 -12.72 -3.87 -1.07
CA VAL A 90 -13.47 -5.12 -0.86
C VAL A 90 -14.59 -5.32 -1.86
N ASP A 91 -14.89 -4.31 -2.69
CA ASP A 91 -15.92 -4.40 -3.73
C ASP A 91 -15.74 -3.33 -4.80
N SER A 92 -16.37 -3.55 -5.97
CA SER A 92 -16.50 -2.62 -7.10
C SER A 92 -17.73 -2.99 -7.93
N CYS A 93 -18.12 -2.22 -8.93
CA CYS A 93 -19.32 -2.55 -9.71
C CYS A 93 -19.20 -3.83 -10.56
N GLY A 94 -17.99 -4.33 -10.81
CA GLY A 94 -17.70 -5.56 -11.55
C GLY A 94 -18.01 -5.52 -13.04
N LYS A 95 -18.69 -4.49 -13.56
CA LYS A 95 -19.25 -4.44 -14.93
C LYS A 95 -18.73 -3.28 -15.79
N CYS A 96 -18.17 -2.23 -15.20
CA CYS A 96 -17.64 -1.10 -15.99
C CYS A 96 -16.34 -1.47 -16.70
N GLU A 97 -15.94 -0.65 -17.66
CA GLU A 97 -14.73 -0.87 -18.44
C GLU A 97 -13.48 -1.10 -17.57
N GLN A 98 -13.34 -0.32 -16.50
CA GLN A 98 -12.18 -0.44 -15.62
C GLN A 98 -12.19 -1.77 -14.84
N CYS A 99 -13.34 -2.16 -14.30
CA CYS A 99 -13.48 -3.44 -13.60
C CYS A 99 -13.19 -4.63 -14.53
N LEU A 100 -13.68 -4.59 -15.76
CA LEU A 100 -13.46 -5.64 -16.77
C LEU A 100 -11.99 -5.74 -17.22
N LYS A 101 -11.23 -4.65 -17.10
CA LYS A 101 -9.77 -4.61 -17.33
C LYS A 101 -8.96 -5.06 -16.12
N GLY A 102 -9.59 -5.41 -14.99
CA GLY A 102 -8.90 -5.73 -13.75
C GLY A 102 -8.36 -4.51 -13.00
N LEU A 103 -8.88 -3.31 -13.32
CA LEU A 103 -8.50 -2.04 -12.70
C LEU A 103 -9.61 -1.54 -11.77
N GLN A 104 -10.04 -2.41 -10.85
CA GLN A 104 -11.18 -2.14 -9.96
C GLN A 104 -10.98 -0.90 -9.08
N GLN A 105 -9.74 -0.54 -8.75
CA GLN A 105 -9.40 0.69 -8.02
C GLN A 105 -9.85 1.97 -8.75
N TYR A 106 -10.05 1.90 -10.06
CA TYR A 106 -10.57 2.98 -10.91
C TYR A 106 -12.01 2.74 -11.36
N CYS A 107 -12.79 1.95 -10.61
CA CYS A 107 -14.19 1.68 -10.92
C CYS A 107 -14.99 2.96 -11.18
N ASN A 108 -15.74 3.03 -12.29
CA ASN A 108 -16.52 4.22 -12.66
C ASN A 108 -17.65 4.55 -11.67
N GLU A 109 -18.11 3.54 -10.90
CA GLU A 109 -19.11 3.72 -9.84
C GLU A 109 -18.45 3.86 -8.44
N GLY A 110 -17.12 3.96 -8.38
CA GLY A 110 -16.33 3.92 -7.15
C GLY A 110 -16.07 2.50 -6.65
N MET A 111 -14.92 2.31 -6.00
CA MET A 111 -14.61 1.10 -5.25
C MET A 111 -15.18 1.21 -3.83
N THR A 112 -15.48 0.09 -3.19
CA THR A 112 -15.81 0.03 -1.75
C THR A 112 -14.50 -0.21 -0.99
N GLY A 113 -14.08 0.75 -0.16
CA GLY A 113 -12.90 0.60 0.69
C GLY A 113 -13.08 -0.47 1.76
N THR A 114 -11.99 -1.02 2.24
CA THR A 114 -11.98 -2.04 3.30
C THR A 114 -12.54 -1.50 4.63
N TYR A 115 -12.51 -0.21 4.82
CA TYR A 115 -13.13 0.51 5.94
C TYR A 115 -13.47 1.96 5.53
N ASN A 116 -14.08 2.71 6.45
CA ASN A 116 -14.48 4.12 6.28
C ASN A 116 -15.37 4.35 5.05
N GLY A 117 -16.38 3.53 4.90
CA GLY A 117 -17.35 3.61 3.83
C GLY A 117 -18.54 2.72 4.10
N TYR A 118 -19.44 2.64 3.13
CA TYR A 118 -20.57 1.71 3.15
C TYR A 118 -20.34 0.59 2.14
N GLU A 119 -20.76 -0.63 2.48
CA GLU A 119 -20.90 -1.70 1.51
C GLU A 119 -21.88 -1.28 0.39
N ARG A 120 -21.95 -2.01 -0.70
CA ARG A 120 -22.81 -1.64 -1.84
C ARG A 120 -24.32 -1.68 -1.54
N ASP A 121 -24.74 -2.20 -0.39
CA ASP A 121 -26.11 -2.06 0.10
C ASP A 121 -26.43 -0.63 0.56
N GLY A 122 -25.43 0.25 0.69
CA GLY A 122 -25.54 1.63 1.12
C GLY A 122 -25.94 1.80 2.59
N LYS A 123 -25.84 0.76 3.40
CA LYS A 123 -26.27 0.74 4.81
C LYS A 123 -25.24 0.15 5.75
N THR A 124 -24.62 -0.96 5.36
CA THR A 124 -23.61 -1.65 6.18
C THR A 124 -22.32 -0.87 6.16
N VAL A 125 -21.86 -0.44 7.34
CA VAL A 125 -20.57 0.24 7.47
C VAL A 125 -19.44 -0.76 7.30
N ALA A 126 -18.51 -0.47 6.40
CA ALA A 126 -17.32 -1.27 6.20
C ALA A 126 -16.35 -1.08 7.38
N MET A 127 -16.02 -2.18 8.04
CA MET A 127 -15.10 -2.25 9.18
C MET A 127 -13.82 -2.98 8.75
N GLY A 128 -12.65 -2.41 9.07
CA GLY A 128 -11.36 -2.87 8.60
C GLY A 128 -10.75 -4.06 9.35
N GLY A 129 -9.48 -4.29 9.07
CA GLY A 129 -8.72 -5.44 9.51
C GLY A 129 -8.11 -5.35 10.91
N TYR A 130 -8.28 -4.22 11.64
CA TYR A 130 -7.85 -4.21 13.05
C TYR A 130 -8.86 -4.96 13.91
N SER A 131 -9.02 -6.24 13.57
CA SER A 131 -9.98 -7.15 14.16
C SER A 131 -9.54 -8.61 13.99
N ASN A 132 -10.16 -9.53 14.71
CA ASN A 132 -9.76 -10.93 14.71
C ASN A 132 -10.29 -11.74 13.52
N ARG A 133 -11.32 -11.25 12.79
CA ARG A 133 -11.90 -11.95 11.63
C ARG A 133 -12.38 -11.00 10.55
N PHE A 134 -12.50 -11.50 9.33
CA PHE A 134 -13.01 -10.76 8.18
C PHE A 134 -13.90 -11.64 7.29
N VAL A 135 -14.88 -11.04 6.61
CA VAL A 135 -15.71 -11.70 5.59
C VAL A 135 -15.60 -10.91 4.31
N ILE A 136 -15.27 -11.60 3.20
CA ILE A 136 -15.01 -10.99 1.91
C ILE A 136 -15.55 -11.84 0.77
N ASN A 137 -16.04 -11.21 -0.30
CA ASN A 137 -16.34 -11.92 -1.53
C ASN A 137 -15.06 -12.49 -2.15
N GLU A 138 -15.08 -13.75 -2.60
CA GLU A 138 -13.91 -14.45 -3.16
C GLU A 138 -13.23 -13.68 -4.31
N ASN A 139 -13.92 -12.77 -4.99
CA ASN A 139 -13.37 -12.00 -6.09
C ASN A 139 -12.46 -10.84 -5.65
N TYR A 140 -12.45 -10.52 -4.37
CA TYR A 140 -11.62 -9.44 -3.79
C TYR A 140 -10.58 -9.95 -2.80
N ALA A 141 -10.47 -11.27 -2.64
CA ALA A 141 -9.39 -11.92 -1.94
C ALA A 141 -8.33 -12.43 -2.92
N VAL A 142 -7.08 -12.56 -2.44
CA VAL A 142 -5.95 -13.09 -3.21
C VAL A 142 -5.28 -14.23 -2.46
N HIS A 143 -4.74 -15.22 -3.19
CA HIS A 143 -3.94 -16.29 -2.61
C HIS A 143 -2.58 -15.77 -2.15
N VAL A 144 -2.14 -16.22 -0.99
CA VAL A 144 -0.77 -16.00 -0.53
C VAL A 144 0.07 -17.22 -0.84
N PRO A 145 1.20 -17.07 -1.57
CA PRO A 145 2.14 -18.16 -1.81
C PRO A 145 2.63 -18.82 -0.51
N ALA A 146 2.66 -20.14 -0.49
CA ALA A 146 2.92 -20.92 0.73
C ALA A 146 4.30 -20.69 1.36
N ASN A 147 5.26 -20.19 0.60
CA ASN A 147 6.61 -19.88 1.07
C ASN A 147 6.72 -18.47 1.70
N LEU A 148 5.65 -17.67 1.67
CA LEU A 148 5.67 -16.33 2.25
C LEU A 148 5.00 -16.33 3.65
N PRO A 149 5.69 -15.90 4.71
CA PRO A 149 5.10 -15.69 6.03
C PRO A 149 4.12 -14.53 6.01
N LEU A 150 2.95 -14.73 6.67
CA LEU A 150 1.82 -13.82 6.61
C LEU A 150 2.08 -12.43 7.20
N ASP A 151 2.98 -12.32 8.17
CA ASP A 151 3.39 -11.04 8.77
C ASP A 151 4.05 -10.12 7.74
N GLY A 152 5.01 -10.67 6.97
CA GLY A 152 5.67 -9.93 5.88
C GLY A 152 4.78 -9.68 4.67
N VAL A 153 3.69 -10.46 4.51
CA VAL A 153 2.72 -10.33 3.42
C VAL A 153 1.72 -9.19 3.68
N ALA A 154 1.24 -9.01 4.90
CA ALA A 154 0.20 -8.03 5.17
C ALA A 154 0.48 -6.64 4.55
N PRO A 155 1.66 -6.02 4.69
CA PRO A 155 1.92 -4.73 4.05
C PRO A 155 2.06 -4.79 2.51
N LEU A 156 2.28 -5.95 1.91
CA LEU A 156 2.32 -6.08 0.45
C LEU A 156 0.98 -5.73 -0.18
N LEU A 157 -0.12 -5.96 0.54
CA LEU A 157 -1.49 -5.75 0.07
C LEU A 157 -1.89 -4.27 -0.07
N CYS A 158 -1.04 -3.36 0.42
CA CYS A 158 -1.14 -1.92 0.18
C CYS A 158 0.18 -1.37 -0.35
N ALA A 159 1.23 -1.32 0.48
CA ALA A 159 2.52 -0.75 0.09
C ALA A 159 3.16 -1.51 -1.07
N GLY A 160 3.06 -2.84 -1.09
CA GLY A 160 3.57 -3.67 -2.18
C GLY A 160 2.90 -3.35 -3.50
N ILE A 161 1.58 -3.53 -3.59
CA ILE A 161 0.83 -3.31 -4.83
C ILE A 161 0.94 -1.87 -5.33
N THR A 162 0.99 -0.90 -4.41
CA THR A 162 1.12 0.52 -4.74
C THR A 162 2.43 0.85 -5.47
N LEU A 163 3.50 0.10 -5.21
CA LEU A 163 4.78 0.27 -5.89
C LEU A 163 4.96 -0.70 -7.07
N TYR A 164 4.40 -1.90 -7.00
CA TYR A 164 4.45 -2.88 -8.08
C TYR A 164 3.72 -2.39 -9.34
N SER A 165 2.51 -1.87 -9.17
CA SER A 165 1.66 -1.39 -10.25
C SER A 165 2.34 -0.34 -11.14
N PRO A 166 2.87 0.80 -10.63
CA PRO A 166 3.56 1.76 -11.48
C PRO A 166 4.85 1.23 -12.09
N ILE A 167 5.64 0.41 -11.38
CA ILE A 167 6.85 -0.20 -11.91
C ILE A 167 6.52 -1.03 -13.15
N LYS A 168 5.42 -1.79 -13.09
CA LYS A 168 4.95 -2.60 -14.20
C LYS A 168 4.34 -1.76 -15.33
N HIS A 169 3.49 -0.79 -14.98
CA HIS A 169 2.81 0.10 -15.96
C HIS A 169 3.82 0.88 -16.83
N TRP A 170 4.89 1.38 -16.23
CA TRP A 170 5.97 2.08 -16.97
C TRP A 170 7.07 1.17 -17.49
N ASN A 171 6.78 -0.15 -17.59
CA ASN A 171 7.65 -1.15 -18.22
C ASN A 171 9.09 -1.13 -17.69
N VAL A 172 9.27 -1.09 -16.38
CA VAL A 172 10.59 -1.21 -15.77
C VAL A 172 11.16 -2.59 -16.06
N THR A 173 12.36 -2.61 -16.64
CA THR A 173 13.07 -3.83 -17.02
C THR A 173 14.56 -3.68 -16.71
N LYS A 174 15.34 -4.70 -17.04
CA LYS A 174 16.81 -4.70 -16.88
C LYS A 174 17.43 -3.44 -17.53
N GLY A 175 18.16 -2.66 -16.71
CA GLY A 175 18.88 -1.48 -17.14
C GLY A 175 18.05 -0.19 -17.15
N THR A 176 16.73 -0.23 -16.86
CA THR A 176 15.94 0.98 -16.61
C THR A 176 16.49 1.72 -15.39
N LYS A 177 16.74 3.02 -15.49
CA LYS A 177 17.22 3.84 -14.37
C LYS A 177 16.04 4.38 -13.58
N VAL A 178 15.83 3.81 -12.39
CA VAL A 178 14.71 4.14 -11.51
C VAL A 178 15.22 4.89 -10.28
N ALA A 179 14.62 6.03 -9.98
CA ALA A 179 14.79 6.69 -8.68
C ALA A 179 13.59 6.43 -7.79
N VAL A 180 13.83 6.09 -6.53
CA VAL A 180 12.81 5.99 -5.49
C VAL A 180 13.02 7.15 -4.51
N MET A 181 12.05 8.08 -4.44
CA MET A 181 12.08 9.21 -3.54
C MET A 181 11.47 8.81 -2.20
N GLY A 182 12.30 8.89 -1.15
CA GLY A 182 11.97 8.47 0.19
C GLY A 182 12.21 6.97 0.41
N LEU A 183 12.72 6.61 1.59
CA LEU A 183 12.89 5.24 2.04
C LEU A 183 12.11 5.05 3.34
N GLY A 184 10.83 4.89 3.21
CA GLY A 184 9.86 4.61 4.27
C GLY A 184 9.03 3.38 3.92
N GLY A 185 7.82 3.29 4.51
CA GLY A 185 6.91 2.15 4.35
C GLY A 185 6.50 1.83 2.90
N LEU A 186 6.47 2.82 2.00
CA LEU A 186 6.28 2.63 0.55
C LEU A 186 7.61 2.42 -0.17
N GLY A 187 8.55 3.34 0.01
CA GLY A 187 9.79 3.37 -0.76
C GLY A 187 10.64 2.10 -0.65
N HIS A 188 10.66 1.43 0.52
CA HIS A 188 11.41 0.18 0.66
C HIS A 188 10.90 -0.92 -0.29
N MET A 189 9.56 -0.99 -0.52
CA MET A 189 8.99 -1.92 -1.50
C MET A 189 9.34 -1.53 -2.94
N GLY A 190 9.35 -0.22 -3.25
CA GLY A 190 9.78 0.28 -4.56
C GLY A 190 11.21 -0.11 -4.91
N VAL A 191 12.13 -0.02 -3.93
CA VAL A 191 13.52 -0.47 -4.11
C VAL A 191 13.58 -1.97 -4.38
N LYS A 192 12.94 -2.79 -3.54
CA LYS A 192 12.95 -4.26 -3.68
C LYS A 192 12.37 -4.71 -5.03
N PHE A 193 11.24 -4.19 -5.46
CA PHE A 193 10.63 -4.56 -6.73
C PHE A 193 11.45 -4.10 -7.94
N ALA A 194 11.87 -2.84 -7.98
CA ALA A 194 12.65 -2.33 -9.10
C ALA A 194 13.98 -3.09 -9.24
N ALA A 195 14.67 -3.39 -8.13
CA ALA A 195 15.89 -4.18 -8.12
C ALA A 195 15.64 -5.61 -8.61
N ALA A 196 14.58 -6.28 -8.14
CA ALA A 196 14.24 -7.65 -8.57
C ALA A 196 13.88 -7.72 -10.06
N MET A 197 13.33 -6.65 -10.64
CA MET A 197 13.08 -6.54 -12.08
C MET A 197 14.33 -6.14 -12.89
N GLY A 198 15.48 -5.96 -12.24
CA GLY A 198 16.77 -5.72 -12.89
C GLY A 198 17.04 -4.24 -13.23
N ALA A 199 16.28 -3.31 -12.68
CA ALA A 199 16.53 -1.87 -12.82
C ALA A 199 17.82 -1.43 -12.11
N GLU A 200 18.46 -0.38 -12.60
CA GLU A 200 19.48 0.37 -11.87
C GLU A 200 18.79 1.34 -10.90
N VAL A 201 18.75 0.97 -9.62
CA VAL A 201 17.95 1.67 -8.61
C VAL A 201 18.79 2.70 -7.85
N THR A 202 18.31 3.95 -7.79
CA THR A 202 18.83 5.01 -6.95
C THR A 202 17.80 5.41 -5.89
N VAL A 203 18.19 5.44 -4.63
CA VAL A 203 17.36 6.00 -3.54
C VAL A 203 17.71 7.47 -3.35
N LEU A 204 16.67 8.32 -3.35
CA LEU A 204 16.78 9.75 -3.01
C LEU A 204 16.18 9.97 -1.62
N SER A 205 17.02 10.34 -0.64
CA SER A 205 16.56 10.49 0.75
C SER A 205 17.29 11.63 1.47
N HIS A 206 16.55 12.33 2.34
CA HIS A 206 17.12 13.33 3.24
C HIS A 206 17.85 12.73 4.46
N SER A 207 17.75 11.41 4.67
CA SER A 207 18.32 10.72 5.84
C SER A 207 19.49 9.83 5.41
N PRO A 208 20.75 10.32 5.49
CA PRO A 208 21.93 9.53 5.08
C PRO A 208 22.11 8.22 5.82
N SER A 209 21.59 8.12 7.07
CA SER A 209 21.63 6.90 7.87
C SER A 209 20.87 5.70 7.25
N LYS A 210 20.03 5.95 6.24
CA LYS A 210 19.28 4.91 5.53
C LYS A 210 20.04 4.30 4.35
N GLU A 211 21.27 4.75 4.05
CA GLU A 211 22.04 4.25 2.90
C GLU A 211 22.33 2.76 3.00
N ALA A 212 22.76 2.27 4.16
CA ALA A 212 23.05 0.86 4.36
C ALA A 212 21.82 -0.03 4.11
N ASP A 213 20.65 0.39 4.63
CA ASP A 213 19.39 -0.31 4.41
C ASP A 213 18.98 -0.28 2.94
N ALA A 214 19.11 0.87 2.26
CA ALA A 214 18.81 0.98 0.83
C ALA A 214 19.62 -0.01 -0.01
N ARG A 215 20.92 -0.11 0.26
CA ARG A 215 21.81 -1.05 -0.43
C ARG A 215 21.48 -2.50 -0.13
N ALA A 216 21.15 -2.82 1.12
CA ALA A 216 20.72 -4.17 1.51
C ALA A 216 19.43 -4.61 0.79
N MET A 217 18.55 -3.66 0.44
CA MET A 217 17.32 -3.90 -0.33
C MET A 217 17.55 -3.99 -1.84
N GLY A 218 18.77 -3.75 -2.33
CA GLY A 218 19.12 -3.84 -3.74
C GLY A 218 19.31 -2.50 -4.45
N ALA A 219 19.36 -1.36 -3.75
CA ALA A 219 19.69 -0.09 -4.38
C ALA A 219 21.17 -0.07 -4.82
N HIS A 220 21.39 0.34 -6.06
CA HIS A 220 22.73 0.51 -6.63
C HIS A 220 23.37 1.80 -6.19
N HIS A 221 22.57 2.84 -5.99
CA HIS A 221 23.03 4.17 -5.60
C HIS A 221 22.15 4.75 -4.49
N PHE A 222 22.75 5.59 -3.66
CA PHE A 222 22.06 6.40 -2.66
C PHE A 222 22.51 7.84 -2.81
N VAL A 223 21.56 8.77 -2.86
CA VAL A 223 21.84 10.21 -3.00
C VAL A 223 21.11 10.96 -1.90
N SER A 224 21.89 11.69 -1.09
CA SER A 224 21.31 12.59 -0.09
C SER A 224 20.68 13.81 -0.76
N THR A 225 19.44 14.10 -0.42
CA THR A 225 18.69 15.25 -0.94
C THR A 225 18.92 16.53 -0.12
N ASN A 226 19.77 16.48 0.92
CA ASN A 226 20.11 17.64 1.75
C ASN A 226 21.08 18.60 1.06
N ASP A 227 21.83 18.13 0.06
CA ASP A 227 22.82 18.92 -0.67
C ASP A 227 22.34 19.17 -2.10
N PRO A 228 22.08 20.44 -2.48
CA PRO A 228 21.68 20.81 -3.84
C PRO A 228 22.68 20.41 -4.94
N GLU A 229 23.96 20.28 -4.65
CA GLU A 229 24.96 19.85 -5.63
C GLU A 229 24.71 18.40 -6.08
N ASN A 230 24.18 17.55 -5.20
CA ASN A 230 23.82 16.19 -5.55
C ASN A 230 22.75 16.14 -6.66
N PHE A 231 21.80 17.08 -6.68
CA PHE A 231 20.80 17.18 -7.76
C PHE A 231 21.44 17.52 -9.11
N LYS A 232 22.46 18.39 -9.11
CA LYS A 232 23.19 18.73 -10.35
C LYS A 232 23.94 17.53 -10.90
N ALA A 233 24.55 16.72 -10.02
CA ALA A 233 25.33 15.54 -10.42
C ALA A 233 24.46 14.45 -11.07
N ILE A 234 23.18 14.33 -10.68
CA ILE A 234 22.24 13.33 -11.19
C ILE A 234 21.16 13.90 -12.12
N ALA A 235 21.34 15.16 -12.59
CA ALA A 235 20.40 15.77 -13.54
C ALA A 235 20.28 14.92 -14.82
N LYS A 236 19.05 14.78 -15.34
CA LYS A 236 18.74 14.03 -16.58
C LYS A 236 19.21 12.57 -16.55
N SER A 237 19.13 11.90 -15.40
CA SER A 237 19.67 10.54 -15.20
C SER A 237 18.61 9.45 -15.21
N PHE A 238 17.34 9.76 -14.90
CA PHE A 238 16.32 8.73 -14.63
C PHE A 238 15.28 8.60 -15.74
N ASP A 239 14.90 7.36 -16.01
CA ASP A 239 13.79 7.01 -16.90
C ASP A 239 12.46 7.11 -16.12
N LEU A 240 12.47 6.69 -14.86
CA LEU A 240 11.32 6.70 -13.96
C LEU A 240 11.70 7.22 -12.57
N ILE A 241 10.87 8.06 -11.99
CA ILE A 241 10.97 8.48 -10.60
C ILE A 241 9.67 8.09 -9.88
N LEU A 242 9.78 7.29 -8.82
CA LEU A 242 8.67 6.91 -7.95
C LEU A 242 8.66 7.84 -6.74
N ASN A 243 7.72 8.79 -6.70
CA ASN A 243 7.63 9.73 -5.59
C ASN A 243 6.70 9.18 -4.48
N THR A 244 7.31 8.67 -3.41
CA THR A 244 6.59 8.16 -2.23
C THR A 244 6.51 9.17 -1.07
N VAL A 245 6.96 10.41 -1.30
CA VAL A 245 7.05 11.46 -0.28
C VAL A 245 5.76 12.24 -0.22
N SER A 246 5.18 12.38 0.98
CA SER A 246 3.99 13.22 1.24
C SER A 246 4.33 14.59 1.81
N ALA A 247 5.61 14.86 2.15
CA ALA A 247 6.05 16.17 2.62
C ALA A 247 6.05 17.21 1.50
N GLU A 248 6.01 18.49 1.88
CA GLU A 248 6.16 19.61 0.95
C GLU A 248 7.57 19.62 0.35
N ILE A 249 7.66 19.53 -0.96
CA ILE A 249 8.91 19.56 -1.74
C ILE A 249 8.78 20.43 -2.98
N ASP A 250 9.88 20.95 -3.48
CA ASP A 250 9.92 21.53 -4.82
C ASP A 250 10.02 20.42 -5.86
N ILE A 251 8.87 20.02 -6.41
CA ILE A 251 8.78 18.93 -7.38
C ILE A 251 9.57 19.21 -8.67
N ASN A 252 9.85 20.49 -8.99
CA ASN A 252 10.59 20.87 -10.20
C ASN A 252 12.05 20.43 -10.15
N GLN A 253 12.65 20.39 -8.97
CA GLN A 253 14.01 19.86 -8.80
C GLN A 253 14.06 18.39 -9.22
N TYR A 254 13.07 17.59 -8.82
CA TYR A 254 13.00 16.17 -9.15
C TYR A 254 12.62 15.94 -10.62
N LEU A 255 11.72 16.73 -11.19
CA LEU A 255 11.40 16.66 -12.62
C LEU A 255 12.64 16.92 -13.50
N ASN A 256 13.59 17.76 -13.05
CA ASN A 256 14.85 18.00 -13.75
C ASN A 256 15.82 16.80 -13.72
N LEU A 257 15.62 15.85 -12.83
CA LEU A 257 16.39 14.61 -12.78
C LEU A 257 15.98 13.59 -13.87
N LEU A 258 14.81 13.77 -14.46
CA LEU A 258 14.33 12.92 -15.55
C LEU A 258 15.08 13.18 -16.84
N LYS A 259 15.40 12.10 -17.55
CA LYS A 259 15.83 12.14 -18.96
C LYS A 259 14.75 12.75 -19.86
N GLN A 260 15.05 12.82 -21.16
CA GLN A 260 14.03 13.02 -22.17
C GLN A 260 13.04 11.82 -22.13
N ASP A 261 11.74 12.12 -22.24
CA ASP A 261 10.62 11.15 -22.17
C ASP A 261 10.46 10.44 -20.80
N GLY A 262 11.25 10.83 -19.80
CA GLY A 262 11.14 10.26 -18.45
C GLY A 262 9.84 10.65 -17.74
N THR A 263 9.40 9.82 -16.82
CA THR A 263 8.16 10.03 -16.05
C THR A 263 8.43 10.08 -14.54
N LEU A 264 7.83 11.08 -13.87
CA LEU A 264 7.71 11.11 -12.41
C LEU A 264 6.31 10.66 -12.03
N VAL A 265 6.22 9.60 -11.24
CA VAL A 265 4.94 9.06 -10.75
C VAL A 265 4.73 9.50 -9.30
N VAL A 266 3.65 10.24 -9.07
CA VAL A 266 3.20 10.64 -7.74
C VAL A 266 2.43 9.48 -7.11
N ILE A 267 2.89 9.04 -5.96
CA ILE A 267 2.33 7.94 -5.17
C ILE A 267 2.00 8.45 -3.76
N GLY A 268 2.95 9.16 -3.13
CA GLY A 268 2.69 9.86 -1.87
C GLY A 268 1.71 11.02 -2.08
N LEU A 269 0.70 11.14 -1.22
CA LEU A 269 -0.28 12.21 -1.30
C LEU A 269 0.20 13.42 -0.47
N PRO A 270 0.58 14.55 -1.11
CA PRO A 270 1.00 15.74 -0.39
C PRO A 270 -0.19 16.49 0.20
N GLY A 271 0.03 17.19 1.33
CA GLY A 271 -1.00 18.03 1.95
C GLY A 271 -1.34 19.31 1.15
N LYS A 272 -0.49 19.70 0.18
CA LYS A 272 -0.69 20.85 -0.69
C LYS A 272 -0.44 20.50 -2.16
N PRO A 273 -1.11 21.18 -3.11
CA PRO A 273 -0.85 21.00 -4.54
C PRO A 273 0.61 21.31 -4.91
N TYR A 274 1.16 20.55 -5.85
CA TYR A 274 2.47 20.85 -6.44
C TYR A 274 2.40 22.04 -7.40
N ALA A 275 3.30 23.00 -7.25
CA ALA A 275 3.53 24.09 -8.21
C ALA A 275 4.48 23.63 -9.32
N VAL A 276 3.95 23.12 -10.42
CA VAL A 276 4.75 22.63 -11.56
C VAL A 276 5.07 23.76 -12.52
N HIS A 277 6.36 24.00 -12.78
CA HIS A 277 6.82 24.88 -13.84
C HIS A 277 6.79 24.16 -15.19
N VAL A 278 5.83 24.48 -16.04
CA VAL A 278 5.56 23.75 -17.29
C VAL A 278 6.78 23.67 -18.21
N GLY A 279 7.65 24.67 -18.21
CA GLY A 279 8.90 24.67 -18.98
C GLY A 279 9.82 23.47 -18.67
N VAL A 280 9.78 22.93 -17.45
CA VAL A 280 10.55 21.73 -17.07
C VAL A 280 10.05 20.50 -17.82
N LEU A 281 8.74 20.40 -18.05
CA LEU A 281 8.13 19.30 -18.82
C LEU A 281 8.44 19.48 -20.32
N LEU A 282 8.19 20.66 -20.86
CA LEU A 282 8.39 20.97 -22.29
C LEU A 282 9.84 20.74 -22.73
N GLY A 283 10.82 21.14 -21.92
CA GLY A 283 12.24 21.13 -22.28
C GLY A 283 12.83 19.76 -22.59
N ALA A 284 12.17 18.65 -22.18
CA ALA A 284 12.62 17.30 -22.47
C ALA A 284 11.44 16.30 -22.63
N ARG A 285 10.25 16.78 -22.99
CA ARG A 285 9.05 15.94 -23.16
C ARG A 285 8.80 15.01 -21.96
N ARG A 286 8.98 15.56 -20.76
CA ARG A 286 8.81 14.81 -19.51
C ARG A 286 7.36 14.70 -19.11
N SER A 287 7.02 13.66 -18.36
CA SER A 287 5.69 13.43 -17.83
C SER A 287 5.67 13.47 -16.31
N MET A 288 4.57 13.97 -15.76
CA MET A 288 4.20 13.79 -14.36
C MET A 288 2.85 13.06 -14.34
N ALA A 289 2.81 11.94 -13.66
CA ALA A 289 1.65 11.03 -13.64
C ALA A 289 1.33 10.63 -12.20
N GLY A 290 0.15 10.05 -11.98
CA GLY A 290 -0.27 9.46 -10.71
C GLY A 290 -0.49 7.97 -10.84
N SER A 291 -0.33 7.24 -9.73
CA SER A 291 -0.70 5.84 -9.60
C SER A 291 -1.32 5.59 -8.23
N MET A 292 -2.40 4.82 -8.20
CA MET A 292 -3.11 4.48 -6.98
C MET A 292 -3.27 2.97 -6.87
N ILE A 293 -2.64 2.35 -5.86
CA ILE A 293 -2.72 0.90 -5.60
C ILE A 293 -2.66 0.07 -6.89
N GLY A 294 -3.35 -1.07 -6.96
CA GLY A 294 -3.53 -1.90 -8.16
C GLY A 294 -4.83 -2.68 -8.07
N GLY A 295 -5.26 -3.28 -9.17
CA GLY A 295 -6.44 -4.14 -9.20
C GLY A 295 -6.17 -5.53 -8.64
N ILE A 296 -7.24 -6.31 -8.45
CA ILE A 296 -7.13 -7.65 -7.85
C ILE A 296 -6.24 -8.61 -8.68
N PRO A 297 -6.37 -8.68 -10.01
CA PRO A 297 -5.48 -9.53 -10.80
C PRO A 297 -4.01 -9.13 -10.68
N GLU A 298 -3.72 -7.82 -10.65
CA GLU A 298 -2.36 -7.31 -10.50
C GLU A 298 -1.81 -7.56 -9.09
N MET A 299 -2.68 -7.50 -8.06
CA MET A 299 -2.32 -7.84 -6.68
C MET A 299 -1.94 -9.33 -6.57
N GLN A 300 -2.67 -10.23 -7.22
CA GLN A 300 -2.31 -11.65 -7.26
C GLN A 300 -0.97 -11.84 -7.97
N GLU A 301 -0.79 -11.23 -9.12
CA GLU A 301 0.48 -11.28 -9.85
C GLU A 301 1.66 -10.76 -9.01
N MET A 302 1.47 -9.67 -8.27
CA MET A 302 2.47 -9.12 -7.35
C MET A 302 2.85 -10.13 -6.26
N LEU A 303 1.85 -10.81 -5.65
CA LEU A 303 2.14 -11.84 -4.64
C LEU A 303 2.86 -13.05 -5.24
N ASP A 304 2.48 -13.50 -6.45
CA ASP A 304 3.16 -14.58 -7.15
C ASP A 304 4.62 -14.20 -7.47
N PHE A 305 4.85 -12.95 -7.89
CA PHE A 305 6.19 -12.40 -8.08
C PHE A 305 6.97 -12.37 -6.76
N CYS A 306 6.35 -11.94 -5.66
CA CYS A 306 6.95 -11.98 -4.33
C CYS A 306 7.33 -13.40 -3.91
N GLY A 307 6.46 -14.38 -4.17
CA GLY A 307 6.73 -15.80 -3.91
C GLY A 307 7.92 -16.33 -4.70
N ALA A 308 8.00 -15.98 -5.99
CA ALA A 308 9.07 -16.40 -6.87
C ALA A 308 10.45 -15.80 -6.51
N HIS A 309 10.46 -14.58 -5.98
CA HIS A 309 11.67 -13.83 -5.64
C HIS A 309 11.96 -13.74 -4.14
N ASN A 310 11.12 -14.33 -3.27
CA ASN A 310 11.19 -14.23 -1.80
C ASN A 310 11.20 -12.77 -1.31
N ILE A 311 10.34 -11.92 -1.89
CA ILE A 311 10.21 -10.52 -1.51
C ILE A 311 9.14 -10.38 -0.43
N LEU A 312 9.50 -9.73 0.68
CA LEU A 312 8.62 -9.42 1.80
C LEU A 312 8.84 -7.98 2.24
N SER A 313 7.85 -7.44 2.95
CA SER A 313 8.05 -6.21 3.71
C SER A 313 8.89 -6.48 4.95
N ASP A 314 9.73 -5.52 5.35
CA ASP A 314 10.42 -5.56 6.64
C ASP A 314 9.46 -5.06 7.72
N VAL A 315 9.21 -5.88 8.74
CA VAL A 315 8.14 -5.63 9.70
C VAL A 315 8.61 -5.70 11.17
N GLU A 316 7.96 -4.88 12.00
CA GLU A 316 7.93 -5.03 13.46
C GLU A 316 6.55 -5.54 13.84
N VAL A 317 6.47 -6.79 14.35
CA VAL A 317 5.20 -7.36 14.82
C VAL A 317 4.89 -6.82 16.22
N ILE A 318 3.65 -6.35 16.38
CA ILE A 318 3.17 -5.75 17.65
C ILE A 318 1.87 -6.41 18.11
N LYS A 319 1.55 -6.24 19.39
CA LYS A 319 0.23 -6.56 19.94
C LYS A 319 -0.78 -5.44 19.67
N ALA A 320 -2.07 -5.77 19.72
CA ALA A 320 -3.15 -4.82 19.49
C ALA A 320 -3.15 -3.62 20.48
N ASP A 321 -2.77 -3.85 21.72
CA ASP A 321 -2.66 -2.78 22.73
C ASP A 321 -1.55 -1.74 22.45
N TYR A 322 -0.62 -2.06 21.54
CA TYR A 322 0.46 -1.15 21.12
C TYR A 322 0.10 -0.26 19.92
N ILE A 323 -1.09 -0.39 19.34
CA ILE A 323 -1.49 0.30 18.08
C ILE A 323 -1.29 1.82 18.17
N ASN A 324 -1.74 2.47 19.25
CA ASN A 324 -1.61 3.93 19.39
C ASN A 324 -0.15 4.37 19.43
N LYS A 325 0.70 3.61 20.14
CA LYS A 325 2.14 3.87 20.17
C LYS A 325 2.80 3.62 18.79
N ALA A 326 2.35 2.61 18.06
CA ALA A 326 2.81 2.35 16.69
C ALA A 326 2.41 3.50 15.75
N TYR A 327 1.23 4.10 15.90
CA TYR A 327 0.81 5.30 15.16
C TYR A 327 1.77 6.47 15.40
N GLU A 328 2.10 6.78 16.68
CA GLU A 328 3.06 7.83 17.02
C GLU A 328 4.43 7.58 16.37
N ARG A 329 4.95 6.35 16.47
CA ARG A 329 6.25 5.96 15.90
C ARG A 329 6.22 6.00 14.36
N THR A 330 5.11 5.61 13.74
CA THR A 330 4.94 5.70 12.29
C THR A 330 5.02 7.15 11.80
N ILE A 331 4.33 8.07 12.48
CA ILE A 331 4.37 9.52 12.18
C ILE A 331 5.78 10.07 12.36
N ALA A 332 6.48 9.65 13.41
CA ALA A 332 7.87 10.04 13.67
C ALA A 332 8.89 9.38 12.73
N SER A 333 8.45 8.51 11.80
CA SER A 333 9.33 7.68 10.95
C SER A 333 10.28 6.78 11.74
N ASP A 334 9.88 6.37 12.94
CA ASP A 334 10.61 5.50 13.87
C ASP A 334 10.13 4.04 13.73
N VAL A 335 10.28 3.47 12.55
CA VAL A 335 10.02 2.06 12.26
C VAL A 335 10.80 1.60 11.03
N LYS A 336 11.25 0.35 11.01
CA LYS A 336 11.94 -0.28 9.88
C LYS A 336 11.20 -1.56 9.43
N TYR A 337 10.25 -1.50 8.47
CA TYR A 337 9.72 -0.28 7.84
C TYR A 337 8.21 -0.19 8.04
N ARG A 338 7.58 -1.28 8.53
CA ARG A 338 6.13 -1.37 8.76
C ARG A 338 5.83 -2.02 10.10
N PHE A 339 4.80 -1.52 10.78
CA PHE A 339 4.19 -2.27 11.88
C PHE A 339 3.15 -3.23 11.38
N VAL A 340 3.07 -4.40 12.02
CA VAL A 340 2.06 -5.41 11.75
C VAL A 340 1.49 -5.91 13.08
N ILE A 341 0.18 -5.87 13.22
CA ILE A 341 -0.53 -6.29 14.41
C ILE A 341 -0.71 -7.81 14.38
N ASP A 342 -0.33 -8.50 15.44
CA ASP A 342 -0.65 -9.92 15.65
C ASP A 342 -2.15 -10.06 15.95
N GLY A 343 -2.89 -10.65 15.00
CA GLY A 343 -4.35 -10.83 15.07
C GLY A 343 -4.83 -11.66 16.24
N SER A 344 -3.96 -12.49 16.84
CA SER A 344 -4.30 -13.27 18.03
C SER A 344 -4.46 -12.43 19.31
N THR A 345 -4.10 -11.15 19.24
CA THR A 345 -4.11 -10.23 20.39
C THR A 345 -5.34 -9.30 20.43
N PHE A 346 -6.28 -9.42 19.47
CA PHE A 346 -7.56 -8.70 19.45
C PHE A 346 -8.59 -9.26 20.45
#